data_20d66dc11460c27f36639524b4af557a
#
_entry.id   20d66dc11460c27f36639524b4af557a
#
_cell.length_a   1.000
_cell.length_b   1.000
_cell.length_c   1.000
_cell.angle_alpha   90.00
_cell.angle_beta   90.00
_cell.angle_gamma   90.00
#
_symmetry.space_group_name_H-M   'P 1'
#
loop_
_entity.id
_entity.type
_entity.pdbx_description
1 polymer ?
#
loop_
_entity_poly.entity_id
_entity_poly.type
_entity_poly.pdbx_seq_one_letter_code
_entity_poly.pdbx_strand_id
1 'polypeptide(L)'
;MPKKKLLIVSYSRLVSDARILKQINLFKDDYELTTCGYGPKPEGAEHHFQIPDQAEYWRRNRVFTILRLYHLAYWSSPASAWCREHLPRDYFDITFADDIDAIGLGLWTRPRLGTHADLHEYSPREKEDVWRWRVFVAPYMAWQVRHFVRRANSVSSTATKFCEEYRRNFGVNPTLVVNAAPYADLAPSPMPATGEPIRVVHAGAGRADRFLELLIEAVAALPGRYSLDMYLTENSPDYFQRLQESVAQIPNVRVLPALPYQQLIPTLNRYDLGIHNLPPVNFNNRYALPNKFFDFVQARIGMVVGPSPEMVSRLERYGLGRAAADFTAAALRAALEETTPAEVAAWKQNAAACARELSSENVVTLWKDAVEAIGQGR
;
A
#
# COMPACT_ATOMS: atom_id res chain seq x y z
N MET A 1 -6.64 13.36 -32.97
CA MET A 1 -7.67 12.33 -32.77
C MET A 1 -8.31 12.58 -31.42
N PRO A 2 -9.57 12.27 -31.20
CA PRO A 2 -10.16 12.37 -29.87
C PRO A 2 -9.40 11.47 -28.90
N LYS A 3 -9.28 11.88 -27.64
CA LYS A 3 -8.64 11.06 -26.60
C LYS A 3 -9.45 9.76 -26.40
N LYS A 4 -8.76 8.66 -26.08
CA LYS A 4 -9.43 7.42 -25.67
C LYS A 4 -10.05 7.60 -24.30
N LYS A 5 -11.17 6.93 -24.06
CA LYS A 5 -11.92 6.98 -22.78
C LYS A 5 -11.39 5.93 -21.83
N LEU A 6 -10.79 6.35 -20.73
CA LEU A 6 -10.29 5.47 -19.66
C LEU A 6 -11.17 5.60 -18.43
N LEU A 7 -11.67 4.45 -17.93
CA LEU A 7 -12.32 4.36 -16.62
C LEU A 7 -11.33 3.83 -15.58
N ILE A 8 -11.13 4.54 -14.49
CA ILE A 8 -10.50 4.00 -13.27
C ILE A 8 -11.63 3.68 -12.28
N VAL A 9 -11.71 2.42 -11.85
CA VAL A 9 -12.71 1.97 -10.87
C VAL A 9 -12.05 1.35 -9.64
N SER A 10 -12.40 1.86 -8.45
CA SER A 10 -11.92 1.37 -7.17
C SER A 10 -13.00 1.54 -6.09
N TYR A 11 -13.06 0.57 -5.18
CA TYR A 11 -13.91 0.70 -3.99
C TYR A 11 -13.16 1.36 -2.81
N SER A 12 -12.31 2.34 -3.12
CA SER A 12 -11.62 3.19 -2.15
C SER A 12 -12.15 4.62 -2.18
N ARG A 13 -11.79 5.43 -1.17
CA ARG A 13 -12.01 6.88 -1.19
C ARG A 13 -10.92 7.53 -2.03
N LEU A 14 -11.22 7.80 -3.29
CA LEU A 14 -10.24 8.11 -4.34
C LEU A 14 -9.33 9.30 -4.01
N VAL A 15 -9.86 10.36 -3.37
CA VAL A 15 -9.10 11.58 -3.04
C VAL A 15 -8.05 11.39 -1.94
N SER A 16 -8.08 10.27 -1.23
CA SER A 16 -7.10 9.92 -0.19
C SER A 16 -6.31 8.64 -0.48
N ASP A 17 -6.59 8.00 -1.62
CA ASP A 17 -5.88 6.80 -2.05
C ASP A 17 -4.66 7.18 -2.89
N ALA A 18 -3.47 7.09 -2.29
CA ALA A 18 -2.22 7.48 -2.94
C ALA A 18 -1.93 6.68 -4.22
N ARG A 19 -2.41 5.42 -4.32
CA ARG A 19 -2.22 4.58 -5.51
C ARG A 19 -3.08 5.07 -6.66
N ILE A 20 -4.35 5.33 -6.38
CA ILE A 20 -5.31 5.87 -7.37
C ILE A 20 -4.89 7.27 -7.83
N LEU A 21 -4.44 8.14 -6.93
CA LEU A 21 -3.97 9.48 -7.30
C LEU A 21 -2.78 9.44 -8.26
N LYS A 22 -1.87 8.47 -8.10
CA LYS A 22 -0.76 8.25 -9.07
C LYS A 22 -1.27 7.83 -10.44
N GLN A 23 -2.27 6.94 -10.50
CA GLN A 23 -2.88 6.50 -11.77
C GLN A 23 -3.59 7.66 -12.46
N ILE A 24 -4.38 8.45 -11.70
CA ILE A 24 -5.03 9.65 -12.24
C ILE A 24 -4.01 10.61 -12.83
N ASN A 25 -2.94 10.93 -12.07
CA ASN A 25 -1.88 11.81 -12.56
C ASN A 25 -1.15 11.26 -13.79
N LEU A 26 -1.01 9.94 -13.89
CA LEU A 26 -0.37 9.28 -15.03
C LEU A 26 -1.20 9.42 -16.32
N PHE A 27 -2.52 9.33 -16.23
CA PHE A 27 -3.40 9.19 -17.39
C PHE A 27 -4.21 10.45 -17.76
N LYS A 28 -4.33 11.45 -16.88
CA LYS A 28 -5.19 12.63 -17.07
C LYS A 28 -4.92 13.43 -18.34
N ASP A 29 -3.67 13.47 -18.78
CA ASP A 29 -3.27 14.26 -19.94
C ASP A 29 -3.44 13.51 -21.27
N ASP A 30 -3.35 12.16 -21.23
CA ASP A 30 -3.38 11.32 -22.42
C ASP A 30 -4.80 10.75 -22.73
N TYR A 31 -5.69 10.71 -21.73
CA TYR A 31 -7.03 10.08 -21.82
C TYR A 31 -8.15 11.05 -21.40
N GLU A 32 -9.37 10.81 -21.94
CA GLU A 32 -10.62 11.33 -21.35
C GLU A 32 -10.91 10.46 -20.11
N LEU A 33 -10.53 10.99 -18.94
CA LEU A 33 -10.46 10.20 -17.73
C LEU A 33 -11.77 10.26 -16.92
N THR A 34 -12.40 9.12 -16.77
CA THR A 34 -13.55 8.92 -15.87
C THR A 34 -13.11 8.10 -14.66
N THR A 35 -13.60 8.45 -13.49
CA THR A 35 -13.37 7.71 -12.26
C THR A 35 -14.67 7.20 -11.66
N CYS A 36 -14.63 6.05 -10.95
CA CYS A 36 -15.74 5.52 -10.15
C CYS A 36 -15.22 5.04 -8.80
N GLY A 37 -15.74 5.59 -7.70
CA GLY A 37 -15.32 5.24 -6.34
C GLY A 37 -15.99 6.12 -5.29
N TYR A 38 -15.59 5.97 -4.02
CA TYR A 38 -16.15 6.77 -2.93
C TYR A 38 -15.51 8.16 -2.85
N GLY A 39 -16.26 9.07 -2.20
CA GLY A 39 -15.82 10.44 -1.98
C GLY A 39 -16.00 11.36 -3.19
N PRO A 40 -15.59 12.62 -3.08
CA PRO A 40 -15.77 13.60 -4.15
C PRO A 40 -14.89 13.30 -5.36
N LYS A 41 -15.18 13.97 -6.48
CA LYS A 41 -14.41 13.89 -7.71
C LYS A 41 -12.94 14.24 -7.45
N PRO A 42 -11.98 13.34 -7.73
CA PRO A 42 -10.57 13.65 -7.61
C PRO A 42 -10.12 14.64 -8.69
N GLU A 43 -9.11 15.45 -8.36
CA GLU A 43 -8.47 16.34 -9.33
C GLU A 43 -7.84 15.54 -10.47
N GLY A 44 -7.98 16.01 -11.70
CA GLY A 44 -7.48 15.34 -12.91
C GLY A 44 -8.49 14.39 -13.57
N ALA A 45 -9.61 14.05 -12.93
CA ALA A 45 -10.69 13.34 -13.57
C ALA A 45 -11.67 14.31 -14.26
N GLU A 46 -12.05 14.02 -15.52
CA GLU A 46 -13.06 14.79 -16.23
C GLU A 46 -14.46 14.46 -15.70
N HIS A 47 -14.75 13.16 -15.54
CA HIS A 47 -16.02 12.66 -15.03
C HIS A 47 -15.80 11.78 -13.78
N HIS A 48 -16.81 11.74 -12.91
CA HIS A 48 -16.78 10.93 -11.70
C HIS A 48 -18.14 10.35 -11.35
N PHE A 49 -18.17 9.04 -11.13
CA PHE A 49 -19.31 8.34 -10.57
C PHE A 49 -19.05 8.11 -9.08
N GLN A 50 -19.66 8.95 -8.23
CA GLN A 50 -19.48 8.86 -6.79
C GLN A 50 -20.37 7.76 -6.22
N ILE A 51 -19.77 6.68 -5.72
CA ILE A 51 -20.48 5.63 -5.00
C ILE A 51 -20.96 6.21 -3.65
N PRO A 52 -22.25 6.08 -3.31
CA PRO A 52 -22.75 6.53 -2.00
C PRO A 52 -22.05 5.79 -0.84
N ASP A 53 -21.67 6.49 0.22
CA ASP A 53 -20.97 5.91 1.38
C ASP A 53 -21.77 4.74 2.02
N GLN A 54 -23.12 4.74 1.89
CA GLN A 54 -24.00 3.66 2.38
C GLN A 54 -23.96 2.41 1.50
N ALA A 55 -23.51 2.52 0.26
CA ALA A 55 -23.39 1.40 -0.68
C ALA A 55 -22.07 0.65 -0.47
N GLU A 56 -21.94 -0.05 0.65
CA GLU A 56 -20.73 -0.73 1.07
C GLU A 56 -20.38 -1.94 0.18
N TYR A 57 -19.16 -1.98 -0.40
CA TYR A 57 -18.74 -3.05 -1.30
C TYR A 57 -18.52 -4.39 -0.58
N TRP A 58 -18.13 -4.39 0.70
CA TRP A 58 -17.92 -5.60 1.50
C TRP A 58 -19.21 -6.24 2.04
N ARG A 59 -20.35 -5.52 1.98
CA ARG A 59 -21.64 -5.95 2.50
C ARG A 59 -22.37 -6.83 1.49
N ARG A 60 -21.77 -7.97 1.13
CA ARG A 60 -22.39 -8.99 0.27
C ARG A 60 -23.30 -9.92 1.04
N ASN A 61 -24.21 -10.58 0.35
CA ASN A 61 -25.09 -11.57 0.95
C ASN A 61 -24.30 -12.77 1.47
N ARG A 62 -24.31 -12.97 2.81
CA ARG A 62 -23.56 -14.02 3.49
C ARG A 62 -24.04 -15.42 3.11
N VAL A 63 -25.35 -15.60 2.88
CA VAL A 63 -25.94 -16.89 2.49
C VAL A 63 -25.36 -17.34 1.14
N PHE A 64 -25.29 -16.45 0.17
CA PHE A 64 -24.69 -16.77 -1.14
C PHE A 64 -23.19 -17.13 -1.01
N THR A 65 -22.46 -16.46 -0.11
CA THR A 65 -21.05 -16.78 0.15
C THR A 65 -20.89 -18.16 0.79
N ILE A 66 -21.71 -18.49 1.78
CA ILE A 66 -21.69 -19.78 2.49
C ILE A 66 -22.08 -20.93 1.55
N LEU A 67 -23.13 -20.74 0.73
CA LEU A 67 -23.60 -21.71 -0.26
C LEU A 67 -22.74 -21.75 -1.53
N ARG A 68 -21.63 -20.99 -1.59
CA ARG A 68 -20.72 -20.88 -2.73
C ARG A 68 -21.38 -20.42 -4.03
N LEU A 69 -22.49 -19.70 -3.95
CA LEU A 69 -23.15 -19.03 -5.05
C LEU A 69 -22.43 -17.71 -5.35
N TYR A 70 -21.15 -17.80 -5.66
CA TYR A 70 -20.21 -16.67 -5.65
C TYR A 70 -20.56 -15.58 -6.67
N HIS A 71 -21.10 -15.94 -7.82
CA HIS A 71 -21.57 -14.96 -8.78
C HIS A 71 -22.70 -14.08 -8.20
N LEU A 72 -23.67 -14.72 -7.52
CA LEU A 72 -24.72 -13.98 -6.83
C LEU A 72 -24.19 -13.18 -5.66
N ALA A 73 -23.23 -13.74 -4.91
CA ALA A 73 -22.57 -13.03 -3.80
C ALA A 73 -21.88 -11.74 -4.27
N TYR A 74 -21.13 -11.80 -5.36
CA TYR A 74 -20.44 -10.65 -5.94
C TYR A 74 -21.41 -9.52 -6.31
N TRP A 75 -22.44 -9.84 -7.07
CA TRP A 75 -23.42 -8.85 -7.53
C TRP A 75 -24.47 -8.44 -6.49
N SER A 76 -24.49 -9.07 -5.31
CA SER A 76 -25.36 -8.68 -4.21
C SER A 76 -24.80 -7.54 -3.35
N SER A 77 -23.56 -7.13 -3.57
CA SER A 77 -22.96 -5.99 -2.86
C SER A 77 -23.68 -4.71 -3.27
N PRO A 78 -24.07 -3.83 -2.32
CA PRO A 78 -24.73 -2.57 -2.63
C PRO A 78 -23.93 -1.69 -3.61
N ALA A 79 -22.60 -1.64 -3.46
CA ALA A 79 -21.75 -0.89 -4.37
C ALA A 79 -21.77 -1.46 -5.80
N SER A 80 -21.66 -2.79 -5.95
CA SER A 80 -21.73 -3.41 -7.28
C SER A 80 -23.10 -3.23 -7.94
N ALA A 81 -24.18 -3.28 -7.14
CA ALA A 81 -25.54 -3.03 -7.65
C ALA A 81 -25.68 -1.59 -8.12
N TRP A 82 -25.27 -0.61 -7.31
CA TRP A 82 -25.30 0.80 -7.66
C TRP A 82 -24.46 1.10 -8.92
N CYS A 83 -23.25 0.59 -8.99
CA CYS A 83 -22.37 0.79 -10.15
C CYS A 83 -22.99 0.24 -11.44
N ARG A 84 -23.67 -0.92 -11.37
CA ARG A 84 -24.36 -1.49 -12.55
C ARG A 84 -25.52 -0.66 -13.04
N GLU A 85 -26.16 0.09 -12.18
CA GLU A 85 -27.27 1.00 -12.51
C GLU A 85 -26.77 2.31 -13.14
N HIS A 86 -25.60 2.81 -12.70
CA HIS A 86 -25.12 4.14 -13.04
C HIS A 86 -24.00 4.16 -14.09
N LEU A 87 -23.15 3.13 -14.15
CA LEU A 87 -22.08 3.09 -15.13
C LEU A 87 -22.57 2.64 -16.51
N PRO A 88 -22.16 3.33 -17.59
CA PRO A 88 -22.50 2.89 -18.95
C PRO A 88 -21.70 1.65 -19.33
N ARG A 89 -22.30 0.81 -20.16
CA ARG A 89 -21.64 -0.34 -20.82
C ARG A 89 -21.26 0.03 -22.24
N ASP A 90 -20.23 -0.64 -22.75
CA ASP A 90 -19.76 -0.47 -24.13
C ASP A 90 -19.39 0.99 -24.49
N TYR A 91 -19.04 1.80 -23.45
CA TYR A 91 -18.76 3.23 -23.59
C TYR A 91 -17.27 3.56 -23.50
N PHE A 92 -16.55 2.89 -22.59
CA PHE A 92 -15.13 3.12 -22.36
C PHE A 92 -14.28 2.36 -23.37
N ASP A 93 -13.10 2.88 -23.67
CA ASP A 93 -12.10 2.16 -24.46
C ASP A 93 -11.33 1.18 -23.61
N ILE A 94 -10.88 1.64 -22.42
CA ILE A 94 -10.09 0.85 -21.48
C ILE A 94 -10.69 1.03 -20.09
N THR A 95 -10.68 -0.04 -19.29
CA THR A 95 -10.96 0.04 -17.85
C THR A 95 -9.73 -0.36 -17.05
N PHE A 96 -9.36 0.46 -16.09
CA PHE A 96 -8.35 0.20 -15.06
C PHE A 96 -9.10 -0.12 -13.76
N ALA A 97 -9.04 -1.36 -13.32
CA ALA A 97 -9.80 -1.83 -12.16
C ALA A 97 -8.86 -2.14 -10.98
N ASP A 98 -9.06 -1.39 -9.90
CA ASP A 98 -8.22 -1.43 -8.71
C ASP A 98 -8.80 -2.35 -7.65
N ASP A 99 -7.96 -3.26 -7.24
CA ASP A 99 -8.19 -4.34 -6.31
C ASP A 99 -9.24 -5.37 -6.78
N ILE A 100 -9.16 -6.55 -6.19
CA ILE A 100 -9.89 -7.75 -6.63
C ILE A 100 -11.39 -7.54 -6.72
N ASP A 101 -11.96 -6.77 -5.80
CA ASP A 101 -13.40 -6.56 -5.72
C ASP A 101 -13.93 -5.66 -6.87
N ALA A 102 -13.10 -4.82 -7.50
CA ALA A 102 -13.50 -3.95 -8.60
C ALA A 102 -13.35 -4.59 -9.99
N ILE A 103 -12.54 -5.64 -10.14
CA ILE A 103 -12.20 -6.20 -11.45
C ILE A 103 -13.42 -6.77 -12.18
N GLY A 104 -14.31 -7.46 -11.45
CA GLY A 104 -15.54 -7.97 -12.03
C GLY A 104 -16.44 -6.87 -12.60
N LEU A 105 -16.49 -5.72 -11.93
CA LEU A 105 -17.19 -4.52 -12.40
C LEU A 105 -16.50 -3.92 -13.64
N GLY A 106 -15.16 -3.81 -13.62
CA GLY A 106 -14.39 -3.34 -14.76
C GLY A 106 -14.67 -4.15 -16.03
N LEU A 107 -14.66 -5.47 -15.93
CA LEU A 107 -15.03 -6.37 -17.05
C LEU A 107 -16.50 -6.22 -17.47
N TRP A 108 -17.41 -5.95 -16.50
CA TRP A 108 -18.83 -5.79 -16.76
C TRP A 108 -19.13 -4.53 -17.61
N THR A 109 -18.32 -3.48 -17.51
CA THR A 109 -18.47 -2.26 -18.35
C THR A 109 -18.21 -2.55 -19.82
N ARG A 110 -17.59 -3.70 -20.17
CA ARG A 110 -17.28 -4.14 -21.54
C ARG A 110 -16.48 -3.09 -22.32
N PRO A 111 -15.29 -2.73 -21.82
CA PRO A 111 -14.45 -1.77 -22.53
C PRO A 111 -14.04 -2.33 -23.90
N ARG A 112 -14.00 -1.45 -24.91
CA ARG A 112 -13.78 -1.85 -26.32
C ARG A 112 -12.42 -2.49 -26.58
N LEU A 113 -11.37 -2.05 -25.85
CA LEU A 113 -10.00 -2.53 -26.03
C LEU A 113 -9.59 -3.52 -24.95
N GLY A 114 -9.98 -3.29 -23.70
CA GLY A 114 -9.69 -4.24 -22.63
C GLY A 114 -9.65 -3.64 -21.22
N THR A 115 -9.29 -4.52 -20.28
CA THR A 115 -9.23 -4.20 -18.84
C THR A 115 -7.83 -4.48 -18.31
N HIS A 116 -7.26 -3.52 -17.58
CA HIS A 116 -6.13 -3.73 -16.69
C HIS A 116 -6.64 -4.00 -15.28
N ALA A 117 -6.10 -5.01 -14.60
CA ALA A 117 -6.41 -5.35 -13.21
C ALA A 117 -5.22 -5.06 -12.31
N ASP A 118 -5.38 -4.22 -11.29
CA ASP A 118 -4.33 -3.89 -10.34
C ASP A 118 -4.62 -4.52 -8.98
N LEU A 119 -3.82 -5.51 -8.57
CA LEU A 119 -4.01 -6.30 -7.36
C LEU A 119 -3.12 -5.76 -6.23
N HIS A 120 -3.74 -5.21 -5.18
CA HIS A 120 -3.01 -4.59 -4.08
C HIS A 120 -2.39 -5.61 -3.12
N GLU A 121 -3.03 -6.76 -2.96
CA GLU A 121 -2.64 -7.83 -2.03
C GLU A 121 -2.83 -9.21 -2.68
N TYR A 122 -2.30 -10.25 -2.04
CA TYR A 122 -2.67 -11.62 -2.40
C TYR A 122 -3.98 -11.99 -1.71
N SER A 123 -5.10 -11.56 -2.28
CA SER A 123 -6.43 -11.62 -1.69
C SER A 123 -6.88 -13.01 -1.24
N PRO A 124 -6.50 -14.16 -1.88
CA PRO A 124 -6.89 -15.48 -1.39
C PRO A 124 -6.34 -15.86 0.00
N ARG A 125 -5.35 -15.11 0.55
CA ARG A 125 -4.74 -15.36 1.87
C ARG A 125 -4.70 -14.13 2.76
N GLU A 126 -5.49 -13.10 2.46
CA GLU A 126 -5.44 -11.79 3.13
C GLU A 126 -5.66 -11.88 4.65
N LYS A 127 -6.64 -12.67 5.09
CA LYS A 127 -6.97 -12.88 6.52
C LYS A 127 -7.00 -14.37 6.85
N GLU A 128 -5.99 -15.10 6.41
CA GLU A 128 -5.91 -16.56 6.61
C GLU A 128 -5.73 -16.97 8.07
N ASP A 129 -5.33 -16.05 8.94
CA ASP A 129 -5.31 -16.16 10.39
C ASP A 129 -6.73 -16.30 10.99
N VAL A 130 -7.75 -15.75 10.34
CA VAL A 130 -9.14 -15.83 10.76
C VAL A 130 -9.82 -17.07 10.15
N TRP A 131 -10.15 -18.10 10.96
CA TRP A 131 -10.67 -19.38 10.46
C TRP A 131 -11.96 -19.24 9.64
N ARG A 132 -12.91 -18.36 10.05
CA ARG A 132 -14.15 -18.11 9.30
C ARG A 132 -13.88 -17.51 7.93
N TRP A 133 -12.93 -16.60 7.88
CA TRP A 133 -12.51 -16.00 6.62
C TRP A 133 -11.89 -17.07 5.71
N ARG A 134 -10.99 -17.90 6.24
CA ARG A 134 -10.32 -18.98 5.51
C ARG A 134 -11.31 -19.99 4.92
N VAL A 135 -12.39 -20.33 5.65
CA VAL A 135 -13.39 -21.33 5.20
C VAL A 135 -14.39 -20.75 4.20
N PHE A 136 -14.84 -19.51 4.41
CA PHE A 136 -15.97 -18.95 3.63
C PHE A 136 -15.52 -17.86 2.65
N VAL A 137 -14.55 -17.01 2.98
CA VAL A 137 -14.18 -15.86 2.16
C VAL A 137 -13.00 -16.17 1.23
N ALA A 138 -11.97 -16.88 1.71
CA ALA A 138 -10.83 -17.25 0.87
C ALA A 138 -11.21 -18.01 -0.42
N PRO A 139 -12.14 -18.99 -0.40
CA PRO A 139 -12.64 -19.63 -1.61
C PRO A 139 -13.36 -18.67 -2.57
N TYR A 140 -14.07 -17.66 -2.02
CA TYR A 140 -14.71 -16.62 -2.82
C TYR A 140 -13.66 -15.71 -3.49
N MET A 141 -12.61 -15.30 -2.76
CA MET A 141 -11.50 -14.53 -3.35
C MET A 141 -10.80 -15.33 -4.45
N ALA A 142 -10.50 -16.61 -4.21
CA ALA A 142 -9.93 -17.50 -5.22
C ALA A 142 -10.86 -17.66 -6.45
N TRP A 143 -12.18 -17.66 -6.24
CA TRP A 143 -13.15 -17.66 -7.33
C TRP A 143 -13.08 -16.37 -8.15
N GLN A 144 -12.98 -15.19 -7.50
CA GLN A 144 -12.84 -13.93 -8.22
C GLN A 144 -11.58 -13.93 -9.11
N VAL A 145 -10.45 -14.43 -8.59
CA VAL A 145 -9.23 -14.54 -9.40
C VAL A 145 -9.47 -15.39 -10.65
N ARG A 146 -10.09 -16.58 -10.50
CA ARG A 146 -10.35 -17.49 -11.62
C ARG A 146 -11.35 -16.93 -12.63
N HIS A 147 -12.38 -16.20 -12.18
CA HIS A 147 -13.49 -15.75 -13.03
C HIS A 147 -13.31 -14.34 -13.57
N PHE A 148 -12.58 -13.48 -12.86
CA PHE A 148 -12.40 -12.10 -13.26
C PHE A 148 -10.95 -11.80 -13.63
N VAL A 149 -9.98 -11.94 -12.69
CA VAL A 149 -8.59 -11.54 -12.92
C VAL A 149 -7.99 -12.22 -14.14
N ARG A 150 -8.23 -13.53 -14.34
CA ARG A 150 -7.76 -14.28 -15.51
C ARG A 150 -8.31 -13.79 -16.85
N ARG A 151 -9.34 -12.96 -16.84
CA ARG A 151 -9.97 -12.39 -18.06
C ARG A 151 -9.48 -10.97 -18.33
N ALA A 152 -8.73 -10.37 -17.42
CA ALA A 152 -8.10 -9.09 -17.67
C ALA A 152 -7.00 -9.23 -18.73
N ASN A 153 -6.83 -8.21 -19.56
CA ASN A 153 -5.81 -8.17 -20.62
C ASN A 153 -4.40 -8.03 -20.05
N SER A 154 -4.27 -7.31 -18.95
CA SER A 154 -3.02 -7.19 -18.20
C SER A 154 -3.31 -7.11 -16.71
N VAL A 155 -2.32 -7.48 -15.89
CA VAL A 155 -2.44 -7.52 -14.44
C VAL A 155 -1.18 -6.95 -13.81
N SER A 156 -1.32 -6.18 -12.73
CA SER A 156 -0.22 -5.75 -11.87
C SER A 156 -0.43 -6.14 -10.41
N SER A 157 0.65 -6.18 -9.62
CA SER A 157 0.59 -6.41 -8.17
C SER A 157 1.78 -5.78 -7.46
N THR A 158 1.73 -5.71 -6.13
CA THR A 158 2.55 -4.83 -5.30
C THR A 158 3.81 -5.46 -4.70
N ALA A 159 3.93 -6.79 -4.70
CA ALA A 159 5.07 -7.50 -4.14
C ALA A 159 5.48 -8.69 -5.01
N THR A 160 6.77 -8.99 -5.05
CA THR A 160 7.33 -10.09 -5.86
C THR A 160 6.65 -11.41 -5.51
N LYS A 161 6.49 -11.67 -4.22
CA LYS A 161 5.88 -12.93 -3.76
C LYS A 161 4.41 -13.02 -4.11
N PHE A 162 3.67 -11.92 -4.16
CA PHE A 162 2.29 -11.91 -4.62
C PHE A 162 2.20 -12.29 -6.11
N CYS A 163 3.06 -11.70 -6.94
CA CYS A 163 3.15 -12.06 -8.37
C CYS A 163 3.43 -13.55 -8.56
N GLU A 164 4.37 -14.12 -7.81
CA GLU A 164 4.69 -15.53 -7.85
C GLU A 164 3.52 -16.43 -7.46
N GLU A 165 2.79 -16.08 -6.39
CA GLU A 165 1.64 -16.85 -5.91
C GLU A 165 0.46 -16.78 -6.89
N TYR A 166 0.18 -15.63 -7.49
CA TYR A 166 -0.83 -15.51 -8.55
C TYR A 166 -0.45 -16.36 -9.76
N ARG A 167 0.83 -16.35 -10.17
CA ARG A 167 1.32 -17.20 -11.27
C ARG A 167 1.18 -18.67 -10.93
N ARG A 168 1.66 -19.09 -9.77
CA ARG A 168 1.68 -20.49 -9.34
C ARG A 168 0.28 -21.09 -9.20
N ASN A 169 -0.64 -20.36 -8.56
CA ASN A 169 -1.93 -20.91 -8.15
C ASN A 169 -3.05 -20.65 -9.17
N PHE A 170 -2.89 -19.66 -10.05
CA PHE A 170 -3.95 -19.24 -10.96
C PHE A 170 -3.51 -19.08 -12.41
N GLY A 171 -2.23 -19.20 -12.73
CA GLY A 171 -1.70 -18.96 -14.07
C GLY A 171 -1.83 -17.49 -14.52
N VAL A 172 -1.93 -16.56 -13.57
CA VAL A 172 -1.94 -15.11 -13.82
C VAL A 172 -0.51 -14.58 -13.69
N ASN A 173 -0.07 -13.73 -14.61
CA ASN A 173 1.28 -13.15 -14.61
C ASN A 173 1.22 -11.64 -14.32
N PRO A 174 1.16 -11.21 -13.06
CA PRO A 174 1.17 -9.79 -12.76
C PRO A 174 2.54 -9.16 -13.01
N THR A 175 2.55 -7.94 -13.56
CA THR A 175 3.71 -7.05 -13.54
C THR A 175 3.88 -6.49 -12.13
N LEU A 176 5.11 -6.47 -11.63
CA LEU A 176 5.40 -5.91 -10.31
C LEU A 176 5.37 -4.37 -10.36
N VAL A 177 4.37 -3.76 -9.73
CA VAL A 177 4.22 -2.31 -9.60
C VAL A 177 4.09 -1.97 -8.10
N VAL A 178 5.21 -1.71 -7.47
CA VAL A 178 5.31 -1.46 -6.02
C VAL A 178 4.67 -0.12 -5.61
N ASN A 179 4.38 0.04 -4.32
CA ASN A 179 3.78 1.27 -3.77
C ASN A 179 4.81 2.38 -3.51
N ALA A 180 5.67 2.66 -4.50
CA ALA A 180 6.67 3.72 -4.41
C ALA A 180 6.04 5.09 -4.16
N ALA A 181 6.71 5.92 -3.34
CA ALA A 181 6.35 7.32 -3.13
C ALA A 181 6.86 8.20 -4.28
N PRO A 182 6.25 9.38 -4.54
CA PRO A 182 6.78 10.33 -5.50
C PRO A 182 8.22 10.75 -5.17
N TYR A 183 9.00 11.03 -6.20
CA TYR A 183 10.36 11.55 -6.00
C TYR A 183 10.33 12.87 -5.24
N ALA A 184 11.07 12.93 -4.14
CA ALA A 184 11.28 14.16 -3.39
C ALA A 184 12.69 14.70 -3.69
N ASP A 185 12.78 15.95 -4.12
CA ASP A 185 14.07 16.61 -4.35
C ASP A 185 14.63 17.13 -3.02
N LEU A 186 15.24 16.22 -2.27
CA LEU A 186 15.78 16.45 -0.94
C LEU A 186 17.21 15.91 -0.85
N ALA A 187 18.05 16.58 -0.04
CA ALA A 187 19.33 16.05 0.41
C ALA A 187 19.16 15.33 1.76
N PRO A 188 20.04 14.37 2.12
CA PRO A 188 20.10 13.83 3.47
C PRO A 188 20.31 14.94 4.51
N SER A 189 19.51 14.97 5.57
CA SER A 189 19.72 15.90 6.68
C SER A 189 21.02 15.56 7.44
N PRO A 190 21.67 16.55 8.09
CA PRO A 190 22.84 16.27 8.92
C PRO A 190 22.55 15.28 10.05
N MET A 191 23.55 14.47 10.37
CA MET A 191 23.50 13.63 11.57
C MET A 191 23.47 14.51 12.84
N PRO A 192 22.86 14.01 13.94
CA PRO A 192 22.90 14.71 15.22
C PRO A 192 24.33 14.90 15.70
N ALA A 193 24.57 15.92 16.52
CA ALA A 193 25.87 16.16 17.13
C ALA A 193 26.29 14.99 18.04
N THR A 194 27.59 14.87 18.28
CA THR A 194 28.10 13.81 19.17
C THR A 194 27.49 13.98 20.57
N GLY A 195 26.86 12.92 21.07
CA GLY A 195 26.17 12.90 22.37
C GLY A 195 24.66 13.19 22.27
N GLU A 196 24.16 13.64 21.12
CA GLU A 196 22.72 13.74 20.91
C GLU A 196 22.13 12.40 20.42
N PRO A 197 20.87 12.09 20.75
CA PRO A 197 20.23 10.84 20.32
C PRO A 197 19.99 10.82 18.80
N ILE A 198 20.15 9.64 18.20
CA ILE A 198 19.71 9.37 16.82
C ILE A 198 18.17 9.46 16.79
N ARG A 199 17.65 10.24 15.85
CA ARG A 199 16.22 10.52 15.72
C ARG A 199 15.57 9.44 14.90
N VAL A 200 14.68 8.66 15.52
CA VAL A 200 13.93 7.56 14.88
C VAL A 200 12.50 8.01 14.62
N VAL A 201 11.91 7.58 13.50
CA VAL A 201 10.54 7.89 13.15
C VAL A 201 9.77 6.66 12.66
N HIS A 202 8.49 6.62 13.02
CA HIS A 202 7.48 5.76 12.41
C HIS A 202 6.29 6.62 11.95
N ALA A 203 5.74 6.34 10.78
CA ALA A 203 4.51 6.99 10.32
C ALA A 203 3.53 5.93 9.79
N GLY A 204 2.24 6.01 10.17
CA GLY A 204 1.26 5.06 9.65
C GLY A 204 -0.05 4.96 10.40
N ALA A 205 -0.73 3.83 10.22
CA ALA A 205 -2.03 3.58 10.82
C ALA A 205 -1.92 3.25 12.32
N GLY A 206 -2.62 4.00 13.15
CA GLY A 206 -2.77 3.75 14.59
C GLY A 206 -3.78 2.63 14.86
N ARG A 207 -3.38 1.38 14.62
CA ARG A 207 -4.22 0.18 14.74
C ARG A 207 -3.50 -0.91 15.50
N ALA A 208 -4.23 -1.65 16.33
CA ALA A 208 -3.67 -2.72 17.16
C ALA A 208 -3.03 -3.87 16.34
N ASP A 209 -3.56 -4.14 15.15
CA ASP A 209 -3.00 -5.16 14.23
C ASP A 209 -1.65 -4.76 13.61
N ARG A 210 -1.10 -3.59 13.96
CA ARG A 210 0.22 -3.09 13.56
C ARG A 210 1.29 -3.34 14.62
N PHE A 211 0.92 -3.81 15.82
CA PHE A 211 1.84 -4.16 16.90
C PHE A 211 2.84 -3.04 17.24
N LEU A 212 2.32 -1.80 17.33
CA LEU A 212 3.15 -0.59 17.49
C LEU A 212 3.88 -0.55 18.84
N GLU A 213 3.37 -1.25 19.83
CA GLU A 213 3.98 -1.43 21.15
C GLU A 213 5.38 -2.03 21.06
N LEU A 214 5.64 -2.90 20.07
CA LEU A 214 6.97 -3.50 19.87
C LEU A 214 8.03 -2.45 19.51
N LEU A 215 7.65 -1.41 18.75
CA LEU A 215 8.53 -0.30 18.40
C LEU A 215 8.83 0.57 19.63
N ILE A 216 7.79 0.85 20.41
CA ILE A 216 7.89 1.62 21.66
C ILE A 216 8.84 0.90 22.62
N GLU A 217 8.60 -0.38 22.90
CA GLU A 217 9.42 -1.19 23.82
C GLU A 217 10.90 -1.23 23.38
N ALA A 218 11.15 -1.43 22.08
CA ALA A 218 12.52 -1.51 21.56
C ALA A 218 13.29 -0.21 21.75
N VAL A 219 12.68 0.96 21.48
CA VAL A 219 13.37 2.26 21.57
C VAL A 219 13.37 2.82 23.00
N ALA A 220 12.30 2.61 23.77
CA ALA A 220 12.23 3.02 25.17
C ALA A 220 13.36 2.44 26.03
N ALA A 221 13.84 1.25 25.68
CA ALA A 221 14.96 0.60 26.38
C ALA A 221 16.33 1.24 26.12
N LEU A 222 16.43 2.24 25.21
CA LEU A 222 17.68 2.87 24.78
C LEU A 222 17.65 4.41 24.97
N PRO A 223 17.34 4.89 26.19
CA PRO A 223 17.27 6.34 26.47
C PRO A 223 18.64 6.98 26.27
N GLY A 224 18.66 8.21 25.74
CA GLY A 224 19.90 8.95 25.45
C GLY A 224 20.61 8.51 24.15
N ARG A 225 20.38 7.30 23.67
CA ARG A 225 20.93 6.83 22.38
C ARG A 225 19.96 7.03 21.22
N TYR A 226 18.66 6.85 21.45
CA TYR A 226 17.61 6.99 20.46
C TYR A 226 16.42 7.77 21.00
N SER A 227 15.78 8.54 20.13
CA SER A 227 14.43 9.12 20.36
C SER A 227 13.49 8.67 19.27
N LEU A 228 12.22 8.37 19.59
CA LEU A 228 11.21 7.89 18.65
C LEU A 228 10.01 8.83 18.59
N ASP A 229 9.67 9.29 17.40
CA ASP A 229 8.40 9.95 17.09
C ASP A 229 7.54 9.06 16.22
N MET A 230 6.28 8.86 16.61
CA MET A 230 5.32 8.04 15.89
C MET A 230 4.17 8.91 15.41
N TYR A 231 4.12 9.21 14.10
CA TYR A 231 3.01 9.93 13.46
C TYR A 231 1.93 8.94 13.04
N LEU A 232 0.80 8.93 13.75
CA LEU A 232 -0.23 7.91 13.60
C LEU A 232 -1.58 8.50 13.21
N THR A 233 -2.26 7.85 12.24
CA THR A 233 -3.67 8.14 11.97
C THR A 233 -4.57 7.54 13.06
N GLU A 234 -5.65 8.25 13.42
CA GLU A 234 -6.58 7.82 14.46
C GLU A 234 -7.65 6.85 13.94
N ASN A 235 -7.22 5.78 13.25
CA ASN A 235 -8.14 4.76 12.73
C ASN A 235 -8.90 4.01 13.84
N SER A 236 -8.34 3.99 15.05
CA SER A 236 -8.93 3.42 16.26
C SER A 236 -8.65 4.40 17.42
N PRO A 237 -9.54 5.36 17.70
CA PRO A 237 -9.30 6.39 18.72
C PRO A 237 -8.91 5.85 20.09
N ASP A 238 -9.60 4.82 20.58
CA ASP A 238 -9.29 4.18 21.87
C ASP A 238 -7.89 3.56 21.89
N TYR A 239 -7.43 3.01 20.77
CA TYR A 239 -6.08 2.45 20.68
C TYR A 239 -5.04 3.55 20.62
N PHE A 240 -5.29 4.60 19.87
CA PHE A 240 -4.41 5.77 19.78
C PHE A 240 -4.23 6.43 21.16
N GLN A 241 -5.32 6.65 21.88
CA GLN A 241 -5.28 7.21 23.24
C GLN A 241 -4.47 6.29 24.19
N ARG A 242 -4.70 4.98 24.19
CA ARG A 242 -3.92 4.04 25.01
C ARG A 242 -2.42 4.09 24.69
N LEU A 243 -2.05 4.22 23.41
CA LEU A 243 -0.64 4.39 23.04
C LEU A 243 -0.06 5.69 23.61
N GLN A 244 -0.79 6.81 23.50
CA GLN A 244 -0.34 8.08 24.10
C GLN A 244 -0.14 7.99 25.61
N GLU A 245 -1.09 7.37 26.31
CA GLU A 245 -1.02 7.14 27.75
C GLU A 245 0.19 6.23 28.12
N SER A 246 0.44 5.19 27.34
CA SER A 246 1.54 4.24 27.58
C SER A 246 2.92 4.88 27.46
N VAL A 247 3.08 5.94 26.66
CA VAL A 247 4.36 6.62 26.47
C VAL A 247 4.52 7.88 27.34
N ALA A 248 3.49 8.28 28.11
CA ALA A 248 3.50 9.53 28.87
C ALA A 248 4.66 9.66 29.87
N GLN A 249 5.19 8.55 30.35
CA GLN A 249 6.35 8.51 31.28
C GLN A 249 7.64 8.03 30.60
N ILE A 250 7.64 7.88 29.28
CA ILE A 250 8.81 7.43 28.50
C ILE A 250 9.44 8.65 27.82
N PRO A 251 10.56 9.18 28.32
CA PRO A 251 11.07 10.50 27.89
C PRO A 251 11.56 10.53 26.43
N ASN A 252 11.94 9.40 25.86
CA ASN A 252 12.50 9.29 24.52
C ASN A 252 11.51 8.76 23.47
N VAL A 253 10.19 8.68 23.79
CA VAL A 253 9.15 8.22 22.83
C VAL A 253 7.97 9.18 22.84
N ARG A 254 7.46 9.55 21.67
CA ARG A 254 6.27 10.38 21.49
C ARG A 254 5.31 9.77 20.48
N VAL A 255 4.02 9.80 20.78
CA VAL A 255 2.94 9.47 19.86
C VAL A 255 2.26 10.76 19.43
N LEU A 256 2.27 11.03 18.14
CA LEU A 256 1.85 12.29 17.51
C LEU A 256 0.73 12.04 16.50
N PRO A 257 -0.15 13.02 16.25
CA PRO A 257 -1.16 12.91 15.19
C PRO A 257 -0.50 12.78 13.81
N ALA A 258 -1.22 12.16 12.87
CA ALA A 258 -0.73 11.97 11.51
C ALA A 258 -0.43 13.30 10.82
N LEU A 259 0.57 13.27 9.97
CA LEU A 259 0.94 14.39 9.11
C LEU A 259 0.05 14.42 7.85
N PRO A 260 -0.28 15.62 7.34
CA PRO A 260 -0.79 15.75 5.97
C PRO A 260 0.18 15.11 4.98
N TYR A 261 -0.34 14.42 3.96
CA TYR A 261 0.47 13.66 3.01
C TYR A 261 1.61 14.48 2.39
N GLN A 262 1.33 15.74 2.02
CA GLN A 262 2.33 16.64 1.42
C GLN A 262 3.47 17.01 2.37
N GLN A 263 3.23 16.95 3.68
CA GLN A 263 4.23 17.25 4.72
C GLN A 263 4.99 16.00 5.18
N LEU A 264 4.54 14.80 4.80
CA LEU A 264 5.09 13.54 5.30
C LEU A 264 6.59 13.45 4.98
N ILE A 265 6.97 13.41 3.73
CA ILE A 265 8.38 13.21 3.32
C ILE A 265 9.30 14.34 3.83
N PRO A 266 8.95 15.64 3.72
CA PRO A 266 9.78 16.71 4.29
C PRO A 266 9.95 16.62 5.81
N THR A 267 8.93 16.13 6.53
CA THR A 267 9.04 15.92 7.97
C THR A 267 9.91 14.72 8.30
N LEU A 268 9.73 13.59 7.62
CA LEU A 268 10.56 12.38 7.81
C LEU A 268 12.05 12.66 7.50
N ASN A 269 12.36 13.55 6.56
CA ASN A 269 13.75 13.93 6.23
C ASN A 269 14.51 14.55 7.42
N ARG A 270 13.81 15.07 8.44
CA ARG A 270 14.44 15.63 9.65
C ARG A 270 14.96 14.58 10.62
N TYR A 271 14.62 13.30 10.39
CA TYR A 271 15.04 12.15 11.18
C TYR A 271 16.27 11.46 10.57
N ASP A 272 16.77 10.46 11.26
CA ASP A 272 17.96 9.72 10.84
C ASP A 272 17.61 8.29 10.45
N LEU A 273 16.66 7.68 11.17
CA LEU A 273 16.20 6.32 10.94
C LEU A 273 14.66 6.23 10.88
N GLY A 274 14.17 5.49 9.91
CA GLY A 274 12.82 4.94 9.94
C GLY A 274 12.79 3.60 10.68
N ILE A 275 11.76 3.33 11.46
CA ILE A 275 11.56 2.02 12.09
C ILE A 275 10.22 1.42 11.65
N HIS A 276 10.24 0.13 11.25
CA HIS A 276 9.02 -0.57 10.88
C HIS A 276 9.09 -2.05 11.24
N ASN A 277 8.04 -2.55 11.87
CA ASN A 277 7.88 -3.95 12.21
C ASN A 277 6.43 -4.37 11.96
N LEU A 278 6.24 -5.46 11.23
CA LEU A 278 4.93 -6.02 10.95
C LEU A 278 4.99 -7.54 11.09
N PRO A 279 4.66 -8.07 12.29
CA PRO A 279 4.64 -9.51 12.53
C PRO A 279 3.82 -10.27 11.47
N PRO A 280 4.30 -11.45 11.00
CA PRO A 280 3.74 -12.18 9.87
C PRO A 280 2.52 -13.02 10.27
N VAL A 281 1.47 -12.39 10.79
CA VAL A 281 0.22 -13.06 11.24
C VAL A 281 -0.54 -13.73 10.07
N ASN A 282 -0.32 -13.25 8.85
CA ASN A 282 -0.86 -13.83 7.64
C ASN A 282 0.14 -13.70 6.48
N PHE A 283 -0.21 -14.27 5.33
CA PHE A 283 0.64 -14.26 4.14
C PHE A 283 0.99 -12.85 3.66
N ASN A 284 0.02 -11.93 3.65
CA ASN A 284 0.24 -10.58 3.18
C ASN A 284 1.17 -9.80 4.11
N ASN A 285 1.00 -9.91 5.42
CA ASN A 285 1.93 -9.29 6.37
C ASN A 285 3.35 -9.84 6.22
N ARG A 286 3.49 -11.16 6.00
CA ARG A 286 4.80 -11.81 5.84
C ARG A 286 5.58 -11.27 4.64
N TYR A 287 4.89 -11.01 3.53
CA TYR A 287 5.50 -10.57 2.27
C TYR A 287 5.14 -9.12 1.93
N ALA A 288 4.74 -8.32 2.93
CA ALA A 288 4.45 -6.92 2.74
C ALA A 288 5.68 -6.13 2.28
N LEU A 289 5.46 -5.28 1.27
CA LEU A 289 6.36 -4.19 0.91
C LEU A 289 5.60 -2.87 1.10
N PRO A 290 5.60 -2.31 2.32
CA PRO A 290 4.75 -1.19 2.66
C PRO A 290 5.25 0.13 2.06
N ASN A 291 4.34 1.09 1.90
CA ASN A 291 4.66 2.46 1.46
C ASN A 291 5.80 3.08 2.27
N LYS A 292 5.85 2.81 3.59
CA LYS A 292 6.88 3.31 4.51
C LYS A 292 8.30 3.03 4.07
N PHE A 293 8.56 1.86 3.46
CA PHE A 293 9.87 1.56 2.92
C PHE A 293 10.30 2.63 1.90
N PHE A 294 9.40 2.99 1.01
CA PHE A 294 9.65 4.00 -0.01
C PHE A 294 9.62 5.42 0.55
N ASP A 295 8.75 5.69 1.53
CA ASP A 295 8.70 6.97 2.23
C ASP A 295 10.05 7.27 2.91
N PHE A 296 10.66 6.27 3.57
CA PHE A 296 11.99 6.40 4.18
C PHE A 296 13.08 6.65 3.15
N VAL A 297 13.04 5.97 2.01
CA VAL A 297 13.96 6.23 0.89
C VAL A 297 13.80 7.66 0.38
N GLN A 298 12.57 8.12 0.15
CA GLN A 298 12.31 9.48 -0.33
C GLN A 298 12.63 10.55 0.72
N ALA A 299 12.57 10.21 1.98
CA ALA A 299 13.01 11.05 3.09
C ALA A 299 14.54 11.06 3.30
N ARG A 300 15.31 10.27 2.54
CA ARG A 300 16.77 10.15 2.69
C ARG A 300 17.21 9.71 4.08
N ILE A 301 16.49 8.78 4.71
CA ILE A 301 16.83 8.23 6.03
C ILE A 301 17.15 6.74 5.92
N GLY A 302 18.03 6.26 6.83
CA GLY A 302 18.23 4.83 7.00
C GLY A 302 17.02 4.15 7.61
N MET A 303 17.02 2.82 7.72
CA MET A 303 15.90 2.12 8.34
C MET A 303 16.31 0.89 9.14
N VAL A 304 15.56 0.62 10.22
CA VAL A 304 15.60 -0.66 10.96
C VAL A 304 14.23 -1.31 10.83
N VAL A 305 14.20 -2.53 10.33
CA VAL A 305 12.95 -3.22 9.99
C VAL A 305 12.88 -4.64 10.55
N GLY A 306 11.66 -5.13 10.81
CA GLY A 306 11.43 -6.55 11.00
C GLY A 306 11.78 -7.36 9.73
N PRO A 307 12.12 -8.66 9.84
CA PRO A 307 12.68 -9.46 8.75
C PRO A 307 11.64 -9.91 7.71
N SER A 308 10.86 -8.97 7.16
CA SER A 308 10.00 -9.23 6.00
C SER A 308 10.87 -9.49 4.76
N PRO A 309 10.70 -10.64 4.06
CA PRO A 309 11.58 -11.00 2.94
C PRO A 309 11.63 -9.95 1.82
N GLU A 310 10.51 -9.30 1.51
CA GLU A 310 10.43 -8.25 0.48
C GLU A 310 11.20 -6.99 0.86
N MET A 311 11.17 -6.60 2.15
CA MET A 311 11.95 -5.45 2.63
C MET A 311 13.43 -5.81 2.74
N VAL A 312 13.77 -6.97 3.33
CA VAL A 312 15.15 -7.41 3.53
C VAL A 312 15.91 -7.47 2.21
N SER A 313 15.33 -8.10 1.18
CA SER A 313 15.95 -8.19 -0.14
C SER A 313 16.34 -6.83 -0.74
N ARG A 314 15.49 -5.82 -0.58
CA ARG A 314 15.76 -4.46 -1.07
C ARG A 314 16.71 -3.69 -0.17
N LEU A 315 16.56 -3.86 1.14
CA LEU A 315 17.41 -3.24 2.14
C LEU A 315 18.88 -3.66 1.94
N GLU A 316 19.12 -4.95 1.70
CA GLU A 316 20.46 -5.48 1.40
C GLU A 316 20.98 -5.01 0.04
N ARG A 317 20.11 -5.08 -1.00
CA ARG A 317 20.49 -4.67 -2.37
C ARG A 317 20.97 -3.23 -2.44
N TYR A 318 20.32 -2.33 -1.71
CA TYR A 318 20.61 -0.89 -1.79
C TYR A 318 21.40 -0.37 -0.57
N GLY A 319 21.70 -1.20 0.42
CA GLY A 319 22.42 -0.80 1.63
C GLY A 319 21.67 0.27 2.43
N LEU A 320 20.35 0.05 2.71
CA LEU A 320 19.48 1.08 3.27
C LEU A 320 19.31 1.01 4.78
N GLY A 321 19.85 -0.03 5.44
CA GLY A 321 19.61 -0.22 6.85
C GLY A 321 19.89 -1.63 7.34
N ARG A 322 19.25 -1.99 8.44
CA ARG A 322 19.43 -3.28 9.13
C ARG A 322 18.07 -3.97 9.35
N ALA A 323 18.02 -5.29 9.13
CA ALA A 323 16.90 -6.12 9.54
C ALA A 323 17.15 -6.69 10.94
N ALA A 324 16.11 -6.72 11.78
CA ALA A 324 16.12 -7.45 13.03
C ALA A 324 16.14 -8.98 12.78
N ALA A 325 16.60 -9.76 13.75
CA ALA A 325 16.66 -11.22 13.63
C ALA A 325 15.26 -11.87 13.58
N ASP A 326 14.31 -11.30 14.28
CA ASP A 326 12.89 -11.68 14.26
C ASP A 326 11.99 -10.47 14.50
N PHE A 327 10.67 -10.69 14.67
CA PHE A 327 9.69 -9.63 14.83
C PHE A 327 9.42 -9.23 16.30
N THR A 328 10.29 -9.60 17.25
CA THR A 328 10.18 -9.21 18.66
C THR A 328 10.76 -7.83 18.93
N ALA A 329 10.31 -7.17 20.00
CA ALA A 329 10.91 -5.93 20.47
C ALA A 329 12.39 -6.11 20.87
N ALA A 330 12.75 -7.26 21.44
CA ALA A 330 14.12 -7.59 21.80
C ALA A 330 15.05 -7.66 20.57
N ALA A 331 14.60 -8.26 19.47
CA ALA A 331 15.38 -8.33 18.24
C ALA A 331 15.52 -6.95 17.56
N LEU A 332 14.47 -6.13 17.59
CA LEU A 332 14.53 -4.73 17.12
C LEU A 332 15.51 -3.91 17.96
N ARG A 333 15.46 -4.07 19.29
CA ARG A 333 16.40 -3.41 20.20
C ARG A 333 17.83 -3.81 19.90
N ALA A 334 18.11 -5.11 19.76
CA ALA A 334 19.45 -5.60 19.42
C ALA A 334 19.95 -5.02 18.09
N ALA A 335 19.10 -4.96 17.05
CA ALA A 335 19.45 -4.33 15.77
C ALA A 335 19.79 -2.83 15.95
N LEU A 336 19.07 -2.10 16.80
CA LEU A 336 19.39 -0.72 17.15
C LEU A 336 20.71 -0.62 17.95
N GLU A 337 20.94 -1.49 18.92
CA GLU A 337 22.18 -1.52 19.73
C GLU A 337 23.43 -1.76 18.86
N GLU A 338 23.34 -2.59 17.85
CA GLU A 338 24.42 -2.85 16.90
C GLU A 338 24.62 -1.74 15.87
N THR A 339 23.63 -0.85 15.67
CA THR A 339 23.69 0.20 14.65
C THR A 339 24.58 1.35 15.13
N THR A 340 25.56 1.71 14.31
CA THR A 340 26.49 2.82 14.58
C THR A 340 26.07 4.11 13.87
N PRO A 341 26.45 5.30 14.36
CA PRO A 341 26.17 6.57 13.66
C PRO A 341 26.78 6.61 12.24
N ALA A 342 27.95 5.98 12.03
CA ALA A 342 28.58 5.90 10.72
C ALA A 342 27.77 5.08 9.72
N GLU A 343 27.17 3.96 10.14
CA GLU A 343 26.27 3.17 9.31
C GLU A 343 25.01 3.98 8.96
N VAL A 344 24.40 4.66 9.93
CA VAL A 344 23.23 5.51 9.67
C VAL A 344 23.55 6.59 8.63
N ALA A 345 24.70 7.26 8.75
CA ALA A 345 25.15 8.25 7.77
C ALA A 345 25.32 7.63 6.37
N ALA A 346 25.89 6.42 6.26
CA ALA A 346 26.05 5.70 5.01
C ALA A 346 24.67 5.32 4.40
N TRP A 347 23.73 4.83 5.20
CA TRP A 347 22.39 4.47 4.74
C TRP A 347 21.61 5.68 4.21
N LYS A 348 21.76 6.85 4.84
CA LYS A 348 21.18 8.11 4.36
C LYS A 348 21.72 8.48 2.97
N GLN A 349 23.01 8.32 2.73
CA GLN A 349 23.61 8.56 1.41
C GLN A 349 23.15 7.54 0.37
N ASN A 350 23.07 6.27 0.74
CA ASN A 350 22.55 5.21 -0.12
C ASN A 350 21.08 5.44 -0.49
N ALA A 351 20.25 5.88 0.46
CA ALA A 351 18.87 6.28 0.19
C ALA A 351 18.79 7.43 -0.82
N ALA A 352 19.69 8.42 -0.72
CA ALA A 352 19.78 9.51 -1.69
C ALA A 352 20.17 9.01 -3.08
N ALA A 353 21.12 8.08 -3.17
CA ALA A 353 21.60 7.53 -4.42
C ALA A 353 20.53 6.73 -5.19
N CYS A 354 19.69 5.96 -4.49
CA CYS A 354 18.66 5.12 -5.12
C CYS A 354 17.25 5.76 -5.18
N ALA A 355 17.06 6.95 -4.63
CA ALA A 355 15.73 7.55 -4.48
C ALA A 355 14.98 7.74 -5.80
N ARG A 356 15.66 8.12 -6.89
CA ARG A 356 15.03 8.27 -8.19
C ARG A 356 14.64 6.92 -8.79
N GLU A 357 15.48 5.90 -8.66
CA GLU A 357 15.18 4.53 -9.10
C GLU A 357 13.95 3.96 -8.36
N LEU A 358 13.86 4.22 -7.04
CA LEU A 358 12.79 3.73 -6.17
C LEU A 358 11.64 4.74 -6.02
N SER A 359 11.46 5.64 -6.96
CA SER A 359 10.34 6.60 -6.98
C SER A 359 9.15 6.10 -7.78
N SER A 360 7.98 6.69 -7.51
CA SER A 360 6.76 6.34 -8.25
C SER A 360 6.88 6.67 -9.74
N GLU A 361 7.56 7.74 -10.11
CA GLU A 361 7.77 8.16 -11.51
C GLU A 361 8.42 7.07 -12.35
N ASN A 362 9.32 6.30 -11.74
CA ASN A 362 9.97 5.18 -12.42
C ASN A 362 9.05 3.94 -12.48
N VAL A 363 8.24 3.72 -11.45
CA VAL A 363 7.42 2.51 -11.33
C VAL A 363 6.11 2.61 -12.12
N VAL A 364 5.49 3.80 -12.17
CA VAL A 364 4.19 3.98 -12.86
C VAL A 364 4.29 3.84 -14.38
N THR A 365 5.48 3.94 -14.98
CA THR A 365 5.69 3.67 -16.41
C THR A 365 5.21 2.28 -16.80
N LEU A 366 5.34 1.29 -15.90
CA LEU A 366 4.86 -0.07 -16.13
C LEU A 366 3.32 -0.14 -16.28
N TRP A 367 2.56 0.72 -15.60
CA TRP A 367 1.12 0.85 -15.84
C TRP A 367 0.84 1.51 -17.19
N LYS A 368 1.63 2.55 -17.55
CA LYS A 368 1.49 3.21 -18.86
C LYS A 368 1.71 2.21 -19.98
N ASP A 369 2.79 1.44 -19.93
CA ASP A 369 3.12 0.42 -20.92
C ASP A 369 2.00 -0.63 -21.04
N ALA A 370 1.45 -1.08 -19.89
CA ALA A 370 0.37 -2.06 -19.87
C ALA A 370 -0.93 -1.53 -20.52
N VAL A 371 -1.29 -0.27 -20.20
CA VAL A 371 -2.50 0.36 -20.75
C VAL A 371 -2.32 0.69 -22.25
N GLU A 372 -1.13 1.12 -22.66
CA GLU A 372 -0.81 1.37 -24.07
C GLU A 372 -0.82 0.07 -24.89
N ALA A 373 -0.32 -1.04 -24.36
CA ALA A 373 -0.38 -2.35 -25.01
C ALA A 373 -1.83 -2.80 -25.24
N ILE A 374 -2.72 -2.64 -24.25
CA ILE A 374 -4.16 -2.85 -24.40
C ILE A 374 -4.71 -1.93 -25.50
N GLY A 375 -4.33 -0.67 -25.50
CA GLY A 375 -4.74 0.34 -26.47
C GLY A 375 -4.33 0.04 -27.92
N GLN A 376 -3.32 -0.82 -28.12
CA GLN A 376 -2.81 -1.27 -29.41
C GLN A 376 -3.36 -2.66 -29.82
N GLY A 377 -4.22 -3.27 -29.00
CA GLY A 377 -4.78 -4.62 -29.26
C GLY A 377 -3.76 -5.76 -29.07
N ARG A 378 -2.76 -5.54 -28.24
CA ARG A 378 -1.69 -6.51 -27.91
C ARG A 378 -1.90 -7.19 -26.57
#